data_f79e54716db3754e2789e63ab5b5b85e
#
_entry.id   f79e54716db3754e2789e63ab5b5b85e
#
_cell.length_a   1.000
_cell.length_b   1.000
_cell.length_c   1.000
_cell.angle_alpha   90.00
_cell.angle_beta   90.00
_cell.angle_gamma   90.00
#
_symmetry.space_group_name_H-M   'P 1'
#
loop_
_entity.id
_entity.type
_entity.pdbx_description
1 polymer ?
#
loop_
_entity_poly.entity_id
_entity_poly.type
_entity_poly.pdbx_seq_one_letter_code
_entity_poly.pdbx_strand_id
1 'polypeptide(L)'
;MHRFLALILFITCITSTVLFAQEEDEEPLPPPKRAGSVKIGGAVGFTQGLLFLNVDPINDIMRRENLAEFSKDGLFLFGGQGYAYIIFVPNLRLGYQGMGGRMKSKTLYQASNTVREVELSISYSCATIDYTIPVVPRLDFSAGLSLGGGTMDLKFTRNSGVGQNWDNTWSEFGSAQPVADYGGKLSGSFFAYQPSVVIEFAILRWLGMRAGVSYLGMAGGDWKRDERYDVYGVPDGVSGKGWTVQSGIFVGTFVF
;
A
#
# COMPACT_ATOMS: atom_id res chain seq x y z
N MET A 1 -18.22 13.13 3.71
CA MET A 1 -19.43 12.39 4.05
C MET A 1 -19.74 11.25 3.05
N HIS A 2 -19.68 11.45 1.73
CA HIS A 2 -19.99 10.40 0.74
C HIS A 2 -19.02 9.21 0.73
N ARG A 3 -17.75 9.39 1.09
CA ARG A 3 -16.73 8.32 1.09
C ARG A 3 -16.85 7.37 2.28
N PHE A 4 -17.37 7.85 3.42
CA PHE A 4 -17.71 7.00 4.57
C PHE A 4 -18.93 6.11 4.28
N LEU A 5 -19.88 6.63 3.52
CA LEU A 5 -21.05 5.87 3.09
C LEU A 5 -20.67 4.71 2.15
N ALA A 6 -19.70 4.93 1.25
CA ALA A 6 -19.21 3.90 0.34
C ALA A 6 -18.49 2.75 1.08
N LEU A 7 -17.74 3.06 2.14
CA LEU A 7 -17.08 2.06 2.97
C LEU A 7 -18.10 1.22 3.76
N ILE A 8 -19.15 1.87 4.31
CA ILE A 8 -20.23 1.18 5.01
C ILE A 8 -21.06 0.33 4.04
N LEU A 9 -21.31 0.82 2.82
CA LEU A 9 -22.05 0.08 1.79
C LEU A 9 -21.25 -1.15 1.31
N PHE A 10 -19.93 -1.04 1.23
CA PHE A 10 -19.06 -2.16 0.87
C PHE A 10 -19.03 -3.23 1.96
N ILE A 11 -19.03 -2.83 3.23
CA ILE A 11 -19.09 -3.76 4.38
C ILE A 11 -20.49 -4.43 4.46
N THR A 12 -21.57 -3.70 4.20
CA THR A 12 -22.93 -4.27 4.19
C THR A 12 -23.19 -5.19 2.99
N CYS A 13 -22.61 -4.94 1.81
CA CYS A 13 -22.68 -5.88 0.69
C CYS A 13 -21.96 -7.21 0.99
N ILE A 14 -20.84 -7.16 1.72
CA ILE A 14 -20.11 -8.37 2.12
C ILE A 14 -20.92 -9.19 3.13
N THR A 15 -21.60 -8.54 4.07
CA THR A 15 -22.43 -9.25 5.07
C THR A 15 -23.69 -9.88 4.47
N SER A 16 -24.29 -9.28 3.44
CA SER A 16 -25.47 -9.87 2.78
C SER A 16 -25.13 -11.07 1.90
N THR A 17 -23.96 -11.11 1.26
CA THR A 17 -23.52 -12.29 0.49
C THR A 17 -23.17 -13.49 1.38
N VAL A 18 -22.75 -13.26 2.61
CA VAL A 18 -22.44 -14.35 3.57
C VAL A 18 -23.72 -15.05 4.05
N LEU A 19 -24.85 -14.33 4.13
CA LEU A 19 -26.13 -14.91 4.56
C LEU A 19 -26.79 -15.83 3.50
N PHE A 20 -26.51 -15.64 2.22
CA PHE A 20 -27.07 -16.48 1.15
C PHE A 20 -26.23 -17.72 0.81
N ALA A 21 -25.02 -17.86 1.34
CA ALA A 21 -24.14 -19.01 1.11
C ALA A 21 -24.37 -20.17 2.11
N GLN A 22 -25.41 -20.11 2.93
CA GLN A 22 -25.65 -21.09 4.02
C GLN A 22 -26.57 -22.24 3.67
N GLU A 23 -27.01 -22.39 2.42
CA GLU A 23 -27.99 -23.44 2.03
C GLU A 23 -27.47 -24.54 1.11
N GLU A 24 -26.15 -24.71 0.96
CA GLU A 24 -25.61 -25.90 0.27
C GLU A 24 -25.07 -26.88 1.30
N ASP A 25 -25.65 -28.10 1.30
CA ASP A 25 -25.33 -29.31 2.07
C ASP A 25 -24.04 -29.25 2.89
N GLU A 26 -24.16 -28.87 4.16
CA GLU A 26 -23.06 -28.91 5.11
C GLU A 26 -22.66 -30.35 5.39
N GLU A 27 -21.59 -30.83 4.76
CA GLU A 27 -20.81 -31.92 5.37
C GLU A 27 -20.51 -31.57 6.83
N PRO A 28 -20.81 -32.44 7.79
CA PRO A 28 -20.57 -32.17 9.21
C PRO A 28 -19.14 -31.69 9.41
N LEU A 29 -18.99 -30.50 9.98
CA LEU A 29 -17.69 -29.88 10.24
C LEU A 29 -16.82 -30.88 11.01
N PRO A 30 -15.59 -31.15 10.56
CA PRO A 30 -14.69 -32.01 11.32
C PRO A 30 -14.51 -31.42 12.72
N PRO A 31 -14.40 -32.26 13.76
CA PRO A 31 -14.26 -31.80 15.13
C PRO A 31 -13.09 -30.81 15.25
N PRO A 32 -13.21 -29.77 16.11
CA PRO A 32 -12.19 -28.75 16.21
C PRO A 32 -10.85 -29.40 16.53
N LYS A 33 -9.87 -29.18 15.64
CA LYS A 33 -8.52 -29.71 15.85
C LYS A 33 -7.99 -29.16 17.16
N ARG A 34 -7.53 -30.02 18.03
CA ARG A 34 -6.94 -29.65 19.32
C ARG A 34 -5.85 -28.60 19.11
N ALA A 35 -5.81 -27.60 20.02
CA ALA A 35 -4.72 -26.64 20.10
C ALA A 35 -3.38 -27.40 20.07
N GLY A 36 -2.58 -27.21 19.03
CA GLY A 36 -1.31 -27.91 18.82
C GLY A 36 -1.21 -28.77 17.56
N SER A 37 -2.28 -28.91 16.75
CA SER A 37 -2.15 -29.58 15.46
C SER A 37 -1.40 -28.68 14.46
N VAL A 38 -0.37 -29.25 13.83
CA VAL A 38 0.40 -28.55 12.79
C VAL A 38 -0.53 -28.21 11.62
N LYS A 39 -0.73 -26.93 11.35
CA LYS A 39 -1.44 -26.49 10.16
C LYS A 39 -0.49 -26.57 8.96
N ILE A 40 -0.89 -27.26 7.91
CA ILE A 40 -0.16 -27.29 6.63
C ILE A 40 -1.05 -26.58 5.62
N GLY A 41 -0.52 -25.51 5.06
CA GLY A 41 -1.27 -24.73 4.08
C GLY A 41 -0.56 -23.42 3.75
N GLY A 42 -1.13 -22.70 2.83
CA GLY A 42 -0.63 -21.40 2.43
C GLY A 42 -1.62 -20.75 1.48
N ALA A 43 -1.50 -19.45 1.34
CA ALA A 43 -2.36 -18.69 0.44
C ALA A 43 -1.59 -17.53 -0.19
N VAL A 44 -2.05 -17.12 -1.36
CA VAL A 44 -1.61 -15.93 -2.06
C VAL A 44 -2.83 -15.08 -2.40
N GLY A 45 -2.68 -13.78 -2.43
CA GLY A 45 -3.83 -12.93 -2.68
C GLY A 45 -3.48 -11.52 -3.07
N PHE A 46 -4.51 -10.82 -3.50
CA PHE A 46 -4.48 -9.40 -3.75
C PHE A 46 -4.85 -8.65 -2.47
N THR A 47 -4.08 -7.64 -2.15
CA THR A 47 -4.28 -6.79 -0.97
C THR A 47 -4.37 -5.33 -1.40
N GLN A 48 -5.33 -4.63 -0.84
CA GLN A 48 -5.48 -3.18 -0.94
C GLN A 48 -5.46 -2.57 0.45
N GLY A 49 -5.05 -1.31 0.53
CA GLY A 49 -4.99 -0.61 1.81
C GLY A 49 -5.02 0.89 1.67
N LEU A 50 -5.24 1.55 2.79
CA LEU A 50 -5.17 3.00 2.92
C LEU A 50 -4.09 3.35 3.95
N LEU A 51 -3.04 4.00 3.50
CA LEU A 51 -1.92 4.45 4.32
C LEU A 51 -2.14 5.90 4.73
N PHE A 52 -2.30 6.14 6.03
CA PHE A 52 -2.40 7.48 6.62
C PHE A 52 -1.01 7.98 6.97
N LEU A 53 -0.39 8.67 6.04
CA LEU A 53 0.96 9.23 6.23
C LEU A 53 0.90 10.71 6.59
N ASN A 54 1.92 11.17 7.30
CA ASN A 54 2.07 12.59 7.58
C ASN A 54 2.65 13.31 6.37
N VAL A 55 1.78 14.01 5.63
CA VAL A 55 2.16 14.82 4.46
C VAL A 55 2.43 16.28 4.81
N ASP A 56 2.28 16.69 6.08
CA ASP A 56 2.41 18.10 6.49
C ASP A 56 3.76 18.71 6.11
N PRO A 57 4.92 18.05 6.31
CA PRO A 57 6.21 18.62 5.93
C PRO A 57 6.34 18.91 4.43
N ILE A 58 5.70 18.08 3.60
CA ILE A 58 5.67 18.26 2.14
C ILE A 58 4.67 19.37 1.79
N ASN A 59 3.50 19.37 2.39
CA ASN A 59 2.46 20.37 2.16
C ASN A 59 2.92 21.77 2.57
N ASP A 60 3.73 21.91 3.62
CA ASP A 60 4.32 23.19 4.02
C ASP A 60 5.27 23.76 2.94
N ILE A 61 6.03 22.90 2.28
CA ILE A 61 6.85 23.29 1.13
C ILE A 61 5.96 23.68 -0.03
N MET A 62 4.96 22.85 -0.35
CA MET A 62 4.04 23.10 -1.46
C MET A 62 3.29 24.42 -1.28
N ARG A 63 2.88 24.74 -0.05
CA ARG A 63 2.21 26.02 0.26
C ARG A 63 3.13 27.22 0.06
N ARG A 64 4.40 27.13 0.46
CA ARG A 64 5.40 28.21 0.23
C ARG A 64 5.63 28.46 -1.26
N GLU A 65 5.54 27.40 -2.08
CA GLU A 65 5.72 27.48 -3.52
C GLU A 65 4.39 27.76 -4.28
N ASN A 66 3.31 28.09 -3.54
CA ASN A 66 1.96 28.28 -4.09
C ASN A 66 1.45 27.09 -4.92
N LEU A 67 1.73 25.86 -4.46
CA LEU A 67 1.23 24.62 -5.05
C LEU A 67 0.02 24.11 -4.24
N ALA A 68 -0.89 23.42 -4.91
CA ALA A 68 -1.97 22.72 -4.22
C ALA A 68 -1.42 21.59 -3.36
N GLU A 69 -1.93 21.48 -2.15
CA GLU A 69 -1.49 20.51 -1.14
C GLU A 69 -1.96 19.08 -1.47
N PHE A 70 -1.26 18.09 -0.97
CA PHE A 70 -1.73 16.72 -0.96
C PHE A 70 -2.89 16.55 0.02
N SER A 71 -3.88 15.71 -0.35
CA SER A 71 -4.96 15.33 0.57
C SER A 71 -4.41 14.55 1.76
N LYS A 72 -4.99 14.80 2.94
CA LYS A 72 -4.71 14.06 4.18
C LYS A 72 -5.60 12.81 4.35
N ASP A 73 -6.46 12.50 3.37
CA ASP A 73 -7.39 11.37 3.44
C ASP A 73 -6.69 10.00 3.35
N GLY A 74 -5.39 9.98 3.17
CA GLY A 74 -4.55 8.80 3.04
C GLY A 74 -4.19 8.46 1.59
N LEU A 75 -3.13 7.67 1.47
CA LEU A 75 -2.63 7.13 0.21
C LEU A 75 -3.20 5.74 -0.01
N PHE A 76 -3.89 5.55 -1.13
CA PHE A 76 -4.39 4.23 -1.51
C PHE A 76 -3.22 3.36 -2.00
N LEU A 77 -3.06 2.20 -1.35
CA LEU A 77 -2.06 1.18 -1.68
C LEU A 77 -2.75 -0.04 -2.26
N PHE A 78 -2.08 -0.70 -3.18
CA PHE A 78 -2.48 -2.00 -3.70
C PHE A 78 -1.26 -2.86 -3.95
N GLY A 79 -1.46 -4.19 -3.91
CA GLY A 79 -0.35 -5.11 -4.07
C GLY A 79 -0.75 -6.55 -3.89
N GLY A 80 0.24 -7.38 -3.60
CA GLY A 80 0.06 -8.80 -3.36
C GLY A 80 0.72 -9.24 -2.06
N GLN A 81 0.17 -10.29 -1.49
CA GLN A 81 0.70 -10.95 -0.30
C GLN A 81 0.55 -12.45 -0.45
N GLY A 82 1.53 -13.19 0.08
CA GLY A 82 1.44 -14.63 0.17
C GLY A 82 2.12 -15.14 1.43
N TYR A 83 1.65 -16.27 1.94
CA TYR A 83 2.23 -16.92 3.11
C TYR A 83 2.11 -18.44 3.04
N ALA A 84 2.96 -19.12 3.81
CA ALA A 84 2.87 -20.55 4.06
C ALA A 84 3.10 -20.84 5.55
N TYR A 85 2.44 -21.86 6.06
CA TYR A 85 2.67 -22.35 7.43
C TYR A 85 4.00 -23.08 7.52
N ILE A 86 4.71 -22.86 8.62
CA ILE A 86 5.95 -23.59 8.94
C ILE A 86 5.56 -24.91 9.62
N ILE A 87 5.99 -26.04 9.06
CA ILE A 87 5.61 -27.36 9.54
C ILE A 87 6.14 -27.62 10.97
N PHE A 88 7.30 -27.08 11.31
CA PHE A 88 7.99 -27.37 12.60
C PHE A 88 7.51 -26.49 13.76
N VAL A 89 6.82 -25.41 13.49
CA VAL A 89 6.31 -24.48 14.51
C VAL A 89 4.82 -24.27 14.29
N PRO A 90 3.98 -24.78 15.20
CA PRO A 90 2.53 -24.63 15.08
C PRO A 90 2.12 -23.17 14.98
N ASN A 91 1.18 -22.90 14.10
CA ASN A 91 0.57 -21.58 13.88
C ASN A 91 1.51 -20.47 13.39
N LEU A 92 2.78 -20.75 13.14
CA LEU A 92 3.71 -19.79 12.57
C LEU A 92 3.64 -19.80 11.05
N ARG A 93 3.56 -18.61 10.45
CA ARG A 93 3.56 -18.41 9.00
C ARG A 93 4.75 -17.55 8.60
N LEU A 94 5.37 -17.90 7.50
CA LEU A 94 6.29 -17.04 6.77
C LEU A 94 5.65 -16.64 5.46
N GLY A 95 5.90 -15.41 5.05
CA GLY A 95 5.34 -14.89 3.84
C GLY A 95 6.14 -13.74 3.25
N TYR A 96 5.53 -13.15 2.26
CA TYR A 96 6.04 -11.99 1.56
C TYR A 96 4.87 -11.09 1.17
N GLN A 97 5.10 -9.78 1.24
CA GLN A 97 4.15 -8.78 0.75
C GLN A 97 4.87 -7.73 -0.08
N GLY A 98 4.19 -7.23 -1.11
CA GLY A 98 4.60 -6.08 -1.87
C GLY A 98 3.42 -5.15 -2.08
N MET A 99 3.57 -3.87 -1.74
CA MET A 99 2.52 -2.87 -1.88
C MET A 99 3.07 -1.57 -2.44
N GLY A 100 2.23 -0.84 -3.17
CA GLY A 100 2.58 0.47 -3.68
C GLY A 100 1.36 1.31 -3.96
N GLY A 101 1.57 2.63 -3.99
CA GLY A 101 0.52 3.59 -4.30
C GLY A 101 1.09 4.94 -4.66
N ARG A 102 0.23 5.81 -5.16
CA ARG A 102 0.62 7.17 -5.54
C ARG A 102 -0.53 8.14 -5.32
N MET A 103 -0.17 9.38 -5.01
CA MET A 103 -1.09 10.50 -4.97
C MET A 103 -0.52 11.67 -5.77
N LYS A 104 -1.40 12.49 -6.29
CA LYS A 104 -1.04 13.62 -7.16
C LYS A 104 -1.70 14.89 -6.69
N SER A 105 -0.98 15.98 -6.82
CA SER A 105 -1.52 17.32 -6.67
C SER A 105 -1.20 18.12 -7.93
N LYS A 106 -2.17 18.89 -8.42
CA LYS A 106 -2.06 19.71 -9.63
C LYS A 106 -2.46 21.14 -9.34
N THR A 107 -1.66 22.07 -9.84
CA THR A 107 -1.90 23.51 -9.77
C THR A 107 -1.83 24.10 -11.18
N LEU A 108 -2.88 24.81 -11.57
CA LEU A 108 -2.91 25.55 -12.82
C LEU A 108 -2.60 27.03 -12.54
N TYR A 109 -1.56 27.54 -13.15
CA TYR A 109 -1.22 28.96 -13.14
C TYR A 109 -1.83 29.62 -14.37
N GLN A 110 -2.95 30.33 -14.17
CA GLN A 110 -3.72 30.95 -15.27
C GLN A 110 -2.90 32.00 -16.03
N ALA A 111 -2.04 32.78 -15.34
CA ALA A 111 -1.25 33.82 -15.95
C ALA A 111 -0.23 33.31 -17.00
N SER A 112 0.28 32.10 -16.83
CA SER A 112 1.27 31.49 -17.74
C SER A 112 0.74 30.25 -18.46
N ASN A 113 -0.53 29.91 -18.26
CA ASN A 113 -1.15 28.66 -18.74
C ASN A 113 -0.26 27.42 -18.47
N THR A 114 0.40 27.39 -17.29
CA THR A 114 1.35 26.36 -16.92
C THR A 114 0.74 25.43 -15.88
N VAL A 115 0.80 24.15 -16.10
CA VAL A 115 0.39 23.12 -15.15
C VAL A 115 1.61 22.67 -14.36
N ARG A 116 1.52 22.74 -13.03
CA ARG A 116 2.51 22.16 -12.12
C ARG A 116 1.88 20.96 -11.42
N GLU A 117 2.51 19.83 -11.53
CA GLU A 117 2.06 18.58 -10.90
C GLU A 117 3.15 18.06 -9.96
N VAL A 118 2.77 17.69 -8.77
CA VAL A 118 3.61 16.96 -7.81
C VAL A 118 2.96 15.59 -7.58
N GLU A 119 3.73 14.54 -7.79
CA GLU A 119 3.32 13.16 -7.52
C GLU A 119 4.19 12.59 -6.40
N LEU A 120 3.54 12.08 -5.36
CA LEU A 120 4.15 11.29 -4.30
C LEU A 120 3.80 9.83 -4.55
N SER A 121 4.80 8.97 -4.66
CA SER A 121 4.63 7.53 -4.73
C SER A 121 5.44 6.82 -3.66
N ILE A 122 4.88 5.72 -3.14
CA ILE A 122 5.53 4.84 -2.18
C ILE A 122 5.38 3.43 -2.70
N SER A 123 6.47 2.66 -2.66
CA SER A 123 6.46 1.23 -2.92
C SER A 123 7.38 0.53 -1.93
N TYR A 124 6.95 -0.62 -1.44
CA TYR A 124 7.75 -1.42 -0.52
C TYR A 124 7.46 -2.90 -0.69
N SER A 125 8.43 -3.71 -0.31
CA SER A 125 8.34 -5.16 -0.27
C SER A 125 9.04 -5.70 0.97
N CYS A 126 8.37 -6.66 1.63
CA CYS A 126 8.78 -7.17 2.93
C CYS A 126 8.58 -8.69 3.03
N ALA A 127 9.52 -9.36 3.67
CA ALA A 127 9.29 -10.68 4.24
C ALA A 127 8.41 -10.53 5.48
N THR A 128 7.48 -11.45 5.68
CA THR A 128 6.52 -11.41 6.80
C THR A 128 6.68 -12.64 7.69
N ILE A 129 6.52 -12.44 8.98
CA ILE A 129 6.41 -13.50 9.97
C ILE A 129 5.18 -13.24 10.82
N ASP A 130 4.21 -14.16 10.80
CA ASP A 130 2.93 -14.01 11.48
C ASP A 130 2.69 -15.21 12.40
N TYR A 131 2.21 -14.95 13.60
CA TYR A 131 1.68 -15.97 14.49
C TYR A 131 0.16 -15.93 14.47
N THR A 132 -0.46 -17.07 14.17
CA THR A 132 -1.91 -17.19 13.97
C THR A 132 -2.56 -17.89 15.15
N ILE A 133 -3.60 -17.29 15.69
CA ILE A 133 -4.42 -17.82 16.78
C ILE A 133 -5.80 -18.15 16.21
N PRO A 134 -6.19 -19.42 16.12
CA PRO A 134 -7.54 -19.79 15.72
C PRO A 134 -8.53 -19.34 16.80
N VAL A 135 -9.51 -18.54 16.44
CA VAL A 135 -10.53 -18.02 17.37
C VAL A 135 -11.77 -18.92 17.37
N VAL A 136 -12.28 -19.17 16.18
CA VAL A 136 -13.39 -20.09 15.92
C VAL A 136 -13.13 -20.81 14.58
N PRO A 137 -13.86 -21.87 14.24
CA PRO A 137 -13.76 -22.46 12.92
C PRO A 137 -13.87 -21.39 11.81
N ARG A 138 -12.96 -21.42 10.86
CA ARG A 138 -12.85 -20.47 9.73
C ARG A 138 -12.38 -19.04 10.06
N LEU A 139 -12.20 -18.68 11.34
CA LEU A 139 -11.76 -17.34 11.74
C LEU A 139 -10.46 -17.42 12.52
N ASP A 140 -9.43 -16.86 11.95
CA ASP A 140 -8.10 -16.77 12.54
C ASP A 140 -7.76 -15.29 12.85
N PHE A 141 -7.13 -15.08 14.00
CA PHE A 141 -6.47 -13.84 14.35
C PHE A 141 -4.96 -14.00 14.18
N SER A 142 -4.29 -13.05 13.60
CA SER A 142 -2.83 -13.11 13.41
C SER A 142 -2.19 -11.81 13.87
N ALA A 143 -1.06 -11.96 14.55
CA ALA A 143 -0.17 -10.84 14.83
C ALA A 143 1.18 -11.12 14.19
N GLY A 144 1.77 -10.13 13.54
CA GLY A 144 2.98 -10.32 12.77
C GLY A 144 3.85 -9.10 12.64
N LEU A 145 5.01 -9.34 12.07
CA LEU A 145 6.00 -8.33 11.73
C LEU A 145 6.47 -8.56 10.29
N SER A 146 6.52 -7.48 9.52
CA SER A 146 7.09 -7.49 8.18
C SER A 146 8.36 -6.65 8.19
N LEU A 147 9.41 -7.13 7.54
CA LEU A 147 10.71 -6.46 7.42
C LEU A 147 11.15 -6.47 5.96
N GLY A 148 11.65 -5.34 5.48
CA GLY A 148 12.07 -5.25 4.09
C GLY A 148 12.59 -3.89 3.67
N GLY A 149 12.35 -3.51 2.44
CA GLY A 149 12.78 -2.24 1.90
C GLY A 149 11.74 -1.62 0.98
N GLY A 150 11.94 -0.35 0.71
CA GLY A 150 11.07 0.38 -0.20
C GLY A 150 11.67 1.69 -0.68
N THR A 151 10.91 2.36 -1.52
CA THR A 151 11.24 3.68 -2.06
C THR A 151 10.07 4.64 -1.91
N MET A 152 10.40 5.88 -1.65
CA MET A 152 9.47 7.00 -1.66
C MET A 152 9.97 8.00 -2.71
N ASP A 153 9.14 8.25 -3.71
CA ASP A 153 9.49 9.13 -4.82
C ASP A 153 8.60 10.37 -4.82
N LEU A 154 9.22 11.53 -5.02
CA LEU A 154 8.57 12.79 -5.28
C LEU A 154 8.93 13.23 -6.70
N LYS A 155 7.95 13.23 -7.60
CA LYS A 155 8.13 13.68 -8.97
C LYS A 155 7.48 15.06 -9.15
N PHE A 156 8.25 15.97 -9.70
CA PHE A 156 7.82 17.33 -10.00
C PHE A 156 7.77 17.49 -11.50
N THR A 157 6.67 18.02 -12.00
CA THR A 157 6.51 18.29 -13.43
C THR A 157 5.90 19.68 -13.60
N ARG A 158 6.49 20.48 -14.47
CA ARG A 158 5.96 21.72 -14.94
C ARG A 158 5.86 21.64 -16.45
N ASN A 159 4.69 21.84 -17.00
CA ASN A 159 4.48 21.85 -18.45
C ASN A 159 3.51 22.93 -18.88
N SER A 160 3.60 23.34 -20.13
CA SER A 160 2.76 24.36 -20.74
C SER A 160 1.32 23.86 -21.00
N GLY A 161 1.02 22.59 -20.77
CA GLY A 161 -0.30 22.00 -21.04
C GLY A 161 -0.63 21.86 -22.53
N VAL A 162 0.30 22.17 -23.40
CA VAL A 162 0.13 22.05 -24.87
C VAL A 162 0.62 20.64 -25.26
N GLY A 163 -0.22 19.96 -26.04
CA GLY A 163 0.18 18.66 -26.63
C GLY A 163 1.33 18.89 -27.61
N GLN A 164 2.40 18.12 -27.44
CA GLN A 164 3.57 18.18 -28.29
C GLN A 164 3.55 17.07 -29.35
N ASN A 165 4.05 17.35 -30.54
CA ASN A 165 4.32 16.32 -31.53
C ASN A 165 5.55 15.49 -31.08
N TRP A 166 5.57 14.23 -31.44
CA TRP A 166 6.68 13.31 -31.16
C TRP A 166 8.04 13.89 -31.59
N ASP A 167 8.13 14.38 -32.81
CA ASP A 167 9.39 14.93 -33.35
C ASP A 167 9.82 16.22 -32.64
N ASN A 168 8.87 17.06 -32.24
CA ASN A 168 9.16 18.27 -31.47
C ASN A 168 9.72 17.92 -30.07
N THR A 169 9.19 16.91 -29.42
CA THR A 169 9.68 16.48 -28.12
C THR A 169 11.16 16.07 -28.19
N TRP A 170 11.55 15.34 -29.22
CA TRP A 170 12.94 14.93 -29.40
C TRP A 170 13.85 16.08 -29.79
N SER A 171 13.38 17.01 -30.64
CA SER A 171 14.13 18.20 -31.03
C SER A 171 14.37 19.14 -29.85
N GLU A 172 13.38 19.32 -28.98
CA GLU A 172 13.51 20.08 -27.74
C GLU A 172 14.49 19.43 -26.76
N PHE A 173 14.44 18.10 -26.60
CA PHE A 173 15.39 17.37 -25.76
C PHE A 173 16.84 17.49 -26.27
N GLY A 174 17.05 17.50 -27.58
CA GLY A 174 18.36 17.70 -28.21
C GLY A 174 18.83 19.15 -28.27
N SER A 175 17.97 20.10 -27.90
CA SER A 175 18.26 21.53 -27.95
C SER A 175 19.17 21.98 -26.82
N ALA A 176 20.10 22.86 -27.09
CA ALA A 176 20.91 23.54 -26.07
C ALA A 176 20.17 24.66 -25.32
N GLN A 177 18.94 25.01 -25.76
CA GLN A 177 18.14 26.07 -25.16
C GLN A 177 17.42 25.55 -23.86
N PRO A 178 17.25 26.41 -22.85
CA PRO A 178 16.46 26.08 -21.69
C PRO A 178 15.00 25.78 -22.10
N VAL A 179 14.54 24.57 -21.81
CA VAL A 179 13.16 24.16 -22.10
C VAL A 179 12.23 24.72 -21.01
N ALA A 180 11.06 25.28 -21.45
CA ALA A 180 10.05 25.79 -20.52
C ALA A 180 9.48 24.70 -19.61
N ASP A 181 9.44 23.46 -20.10
CA ASP A 181 8.98 22.31 -19.37
C ASP A 181 10.10 21.77 -18.46
N TYR A 182 9.75 21.48 -17.22
CA TYR A 182 10.69 21.00 -16.20
C TYR A 182 10.17 19.67 -15.61
N GLY A 183 11.05 18.70 -15.52
CA GLY A 183 10.81 17.45 -14.82
C GLY A 183 11.97 17.13 -13.88
N GLY A 184 11.66 16.63 -12.71
CA GLY A 184 12.65 16.17 -11.73
C GLY A 184 12.05 15.12 -10.82
N LYS A 185 12.89 14.21 -10.34
CA LYS A 185 12.51 13.13 -9.42
C LYS A 185 13.44 13.15 -8.21
N LEU A 186 12.87 13.15 -7.02
CA LEU A 186 13.57 12.89 -5.78
C LEU A 186 13.17 11.49 -5.32
N SER A 187 14.15 10.62 -5.09
CA SER A 187 13.94 9.25 -4.63
C SER A 187 14.64 9.04 -3.30
N GLY A 188 13.89 8.57 -2.30
CA GLY A 188 14.42 8.13 -1.02
C GLY A 188 14.26 6.62 -0.86
N SER A 189 15.35 5.90 -0.60
CA SER A 189 15.30 4.48 -0.24
C SER A 189 15.23 4.33 1.26
N PHE A 190 14.46 3.36 1.76
CA PHE A 190 14.30 3.15 3.20
C PHE A 190 14.23 1.66 3.56
N PHE A 191 14.59 1.35 4.79
CA PHE A 191 14.28 0.08 5.42
C PHE A 191 12.87 0.18 6.00
N ALA A 192 12.01 -0.80 5.64
CA ALA A 192 10.63 -0.88 6.09
C ALA A 192 10.47 -1.90 7.20
N TYR A 193 9.74 -1.54 8.26
CA TYR A 193 9.25 -2.46 9.26
C TYR A 193 7.76 -2.22 9.49
N GLN A 194 6.98 -3.29 9.60
CA GLN A 194 5.53 -3.16 9.66
C GLN A 194 4.94 -4.20 10.63
N PRO A 195 4.81 -3.85 11.93
CA PRO A 195 3.97 -4.64 12.84
C PRO A 195 2.51 -4.59 12.38
N SER A 196 1.83 -5.73 12.47
CA SER A 196 0.47 -5.88 11.96
C SER A 196 -0.38 -6.78 12.83
N VAL A 197 -1.68 -6.50 12.80
CA VAL A 197 -2.73 -7.33 13.37
C VAL A 197 -3.76 -7.56 12.29
N VAL A 198 -4.10 -8.82 12.05
CA VAL A 198 -4.94 -9.23 10.93
C VAL A 198 -5.96 -10.26 11.38
N ILE A 199 -7.16 -10.14 10.88
CA ILE A 199 -8.22 -11.13 10.97
C ILE A 199 -8.35 -11.79 9.60
N GLU A 200 -8.37 -13.12 9.57
CA GLU A 200 -8.55 -13.92 8.37
C GLU A 200 -9.80 -14.78 8.51
N PHE A 201 -10.68 -14.70 7.52
CA PHE A 201 -11.89 -15.50 7.45
C PHE A 201 -11.86 -16.39 6.20
N ALA A 202 -11.91 -17.71 6.40
CA ALA A 202 -11.99 -18.69 5.33
C ALA A 202 -13.44 -18.83 4.87
N ILE A 203 -13.78 -18.27 3.73
CA ILE A 203 -15.10 -18.38 3.10
C ILE A 203 -15.30 -19.81 2.62
N LEU A 204 -14.31 -20.34 1.91
CA LEU A 204 -14.22 -21.71 1.40
C LEU A 204 -12.87 -22.31 1.79
N ARG A 205 -12.69 -23.63 1.61
CA ARG A 205 -11.40 -24.27 1.87
C ARG A 205 -10.24 -23.74 1.01
N TRP A 206 -10.57 -23.06 -0.08
CA TRP A 206 -9.59 -22.51 -1.01
C TRP A 206 -9.68 -20.97 -1.16
N LEU A 207 -10.69 -20.34 -0.59
CA LEU A 207 -10.92 -18.89 -0.68
C LEU A 207 -11.06 -18.28 0.70
N GLY A 208 -10.30 -17.23 0.98
CA GLY A 208 -10.36 -16.48 2.22
C GLY A 208 -10.30 -14.98 2.01
N MET A 209 -10.70 -14.26 3.04
CA MET A 209 -10.58 -12.80 3.14
C MET A 209 -9.72 -12.45 4.36
N ARG A 210 -8.95 -11.40 4.22
CA ARG A 210 -8.14 -10.83 5.31
C ARG A 210 -8.46 -9.35 5.45
N ALA A 211 -8.52 -8.89 6.70
CA ALA A 211 -8.58 -7.47 7.02
C ALA A 211 -7.68 -7.19 8.22
N GLY A 212 -7.01 -6.06 8.23
CA GLY A 212 -6.09 -5.77 9.32
C GLY A 212 -5.64 -4.34 9.39
N VAL A 213 -4.93 -4.06 10.48
CA VAL A 213 -4.30 -2.78 10.75
C VAL A 213 -2.81 -3.01 10.96
N SER A 214 -2.00 -2.14 10.44
CA SER A 214 -0.55 -2.18 10.58
C SER A 214 0.02 -0.78 10.68
N TYR A 215 1.24 -0.67 11.15
CA TYR A 215 1.98 0.58 11.17
C TYR A 215 3.22 0.43 10.30
N LEU A 216 3.27 1.15 9.19
CA LEU A 216 4.45 1.21 8.34
C LEU A 216 5.46 2.17 8.96
N GLY A 217 6.54 1.63 9.48
CA GLY A 217 7.71 2.38 9.92
C GLY A 217 8.78 2.39 8.84
N MET A 218 9.50 3.49 8.71
CA MET A 218 10.60 3.65 7.78
C MET A 218 11.85 4.12 8.51
N ALA A 219 12.98 3.49 8.26
CA ALA A 219 14.28 3.85 8.82
C ALA A 219 15.31 4.02 7.69
N GLY A 220 16.20 4.99 7.87
CA GLY A 220 17.14 5.37 6.81
C GLY A 220 16.48 6.26 5.78
N GLY A 221 17.19 6.56 4.72
CA GLY A 221 16.67 7.34 3.61
C GLY A 221 17.70 8.28 3.03
N ASP A 222 18.58 7.76 2.19
CA ASP A 222 19.41 8.61 1.35
C ASP A 222 18.55 9.10 0.19
N TRP A 223 18.33 10.40 0.15
CA TRP A 223 17.58 11.01 -0.92
C TRP A 223 18.50 11.35 -2.09
N LYS A 224 18.07 10.97 -3.28
CA LYS A 224 18.78 11.25 -4.53
C LYS A 224 17.90 11.96 -5.53
N ARG A 225 18.46 12.91 -6.23
CA ARG A 225 17.83 13.53 -7.39
C ARG A 225 18.19 12.73 -8.63
N ASP A 226 17.18 12.37 -9.42
CA ASP A 226 17.31 11.63 -10.67
C ASP A 226 18.21 10.36 -10.52
N GLU A 227 18.13 9.72 -9.33
CA GLU A 227 18.86 8.49 -8.94
C GLU A 227 20.39 8.63 -8.94
N ARG A 228 20.93 9.84 -9.10
CA ARG A 228 22.37 10.09 -9.27
C ARG A 228 22.98 11.02 -8.23
N TYR A 229 22.30 12.11 -7.91
CA TYR A 229 22.87 13.19 -7.10
C TYR A 229 22.27 13.18 -5.70
N ASP A 230 23.12 13.18 -4.68
CA ASP A 230 22.65 13.24 -3.29
C ASP A 230 21.94 14.55 -3.00
N VAL A 231 20.83 14.47 -2.26
CA VAL A 231 20.00 15.61 -1.86
C VAL A 231 20.22 15.89 -0.38
N TYR A 232 20.69 17.10 -0.06
CA TYR A 232 20.93 17.55 1.29
C TYR A 232 19.78 18.44 1.78
N GLY A 233 19.61 18.51 3.10
CA GLY A 233 18.63 19.40 3.71
C GLY A 233 17.17 18.94 3.54
N VAL A 234 16.95 17.65 3.37
CA VAL A 234 15.59 17.08 3.39
C VAL A 234 14.99 17.33 4.78
N PRO A 235 13.79 17.95 4.88
CA PRO A 235 13.19 18.25 6.16
C PRO A 235 12.96 17.00 6.99
N ASP A 236 13.20 17.12 8.30
CA ASP A 236 12.85 16.08 9.26
C ASP A 236 11.34 15.82 9.19
N GLY A 237 10.96 14.56 9.14
CA GLY A 237 9.55 14.18 9.02
C GLY A 237 9.03 13.92 7.61
N VAL A 238 9.80 14.22 6.56
CA VAL A 238 9.50 13.71 5.20
C VAL A 238 9.76 12.21 5.20
N SER A 239 8.73 11.45 5.55
CA SER A 239 8.79 9.99 5.62
C SER A 239 7.43 9.41 5.30
N GLY A 240 7.40 8.23 4.71
CA GLY A 240 6.16 7.50 4.45
C GLY A 240 5.61 6.71 5.64
N LYS A 241 5.99 7.08 6.88
CA LYS A 241 5.51 6.43 8.11
C LYS A 241 4.03 6.68 8.31
N GLY A 242 3.30 5.65 8.72
CA GLY A 242 1.89 5.83 9.03
C GLY A 242 1.14 4.55 9.32
N TRP A 243 -0.08 4.73 9.79
CA TRP A 243 -1.00 3.63 9.97
C TRP A 243 -1.58 3.18 8.63
N THR A 244 -1.74 1.88 8.47
CA THR A 244 -2.34 1.28 7.29
C THR A 244 -3.53 0.43 7.71
N VAL A 245 -4.67 0.67 7.09
CA VAL A 245 -5.82 -0.23 7.13
C VAL A 245 -5.84 -1.00 5.82
N GLN A 246 -5.86 -2.32 5.89
CA GLN A 246 -5.75 -3.16 4.70
C GLN A 246 -6.80 -4.25 4.67
N SER A 247 -7.16 -4.67 3.47
CA SER A 247 -8.03 -5.81 3.21
C SER A 247 -7.58 -6.54 1.95
N GLY A 248 -7.92 -7.82 1.83
CA GLY A 248 -7.52 -8.60 0.68
C GLY A 248 -8.32 -9.89 0.52
N ILE A 249 -8.26 -10.44 -0.68
CA ILE A 249 -8.84 -11.72 -1.04
C ILE A 249 -7.70 -12.68 -1.35
N PHE A 250 -7.77 -13.88 -0.77
CA PHE A 250 -6.71 -14.87 -0.82
C PHE A 250 -7.23 -16.20 -1.36
N VAL A 251 -6.42 -16.82 -2.18
CA VAL A 251 -6.64 -18.17 -2.73
C VAL A 251 -5.53 -19.07 -2.22
N GLY A 252 -5.90 -20.23 -1.70
CA GLY A 252 -4.92 -21.16 -1.13
C GLY A 252 -5.57 -22.33 -0.44
N THR A 253 -4.86 -22.93 0.49
CA THR A 253 -5.37 -24.02 1.33
C THR A 253 -5.57 -23.50 2.75
N PHE A 254 -6.83 -23.31 3.13
CA PHE A 254 -7.23 -22.92 4.47
C PHE A 254 -7.58 -24.17 5.28
N VAL A 255 -6.89 -24.37 6.39
CA VAL A 255 -7.09 -25.52 7.30
C VAL A 255 -7.77 -25.01 8.55
N PHE A 256 -9.00 -25.44 8.79
CA PHE A 256 -9.82 -25.13 9.96
C PHE A 256 -10.40 -26.38 10.61
#